data_b1ee859480fc25bdd4884f01d3a5a879
#
_entry.id   b1ee859480fc25bdd4884f01d3a5a879
#
_cell.length_a   1.000
_cell.length_b   1.000
_cell.length_c   1.000
_cell.angle_alpha   90.00
_cell.angle_beta   90.00
_cell.angle_gamma   90.00
#
_symmetry.space_group_name_H-M   'P 1'
#
loop_
_entity.id
_entity.type
_entity.pdbx_description
1 polymer ?
#
loop_
_entity_poly.entity_id
_entity_poly.type
_entity_poly.pdbx_seq_one_letter_code
_entity_poly.pdbx_strand_id
1 'polypeptide(L)'
;MKTYEGRRTIDGLVVTVDDKPLAEHYEVRQFTKRGFEWTYNGTSPQQLALAILFDHLGDRQRAIAFSAAYMKDVIANLDNDWTLTSDEVDAYLQKHDRQ
;
A
#
# COMPACT_ATOMS: atom_id res chain seq x y z
N MET A 1 -2.39 -4.63 -16.23
CA MET A 1 -2.38 -3.61 -15.17
C MET A 1 -3.17 -4.12 -13.97
N LYS A 2 -2.60 -4.03 -12.79
CA LYS A 2 -3.32 -4.39 -11.56
C LYS A 2 -4.05 -3.18 -10.99
N THR A 3 -5.15 -3.43 -10.30
CA THR A 3 -5.94 -2.40 -9.64
C THR A 3 -6.03 -2.72 -8.15
N TYR A 4 -5.57 -1.79 -7.33
CA TYR A 4 -5.65 -1.88 -5.87
C TYR A 4 -6.81 -1.00 -5.40
N GLU A 5 -7.66 -1.55 -4.55
CA GLU A 5 -8.82 -0.84 -4.06
C GLU A 5 -8.97 -0.99 -2.56
N GLY A 6 -9.43 0.06 -1.90
CA GLY A 6 -9.74 0.01 -0.49
C GLY A 6 -11.10 0.60 -0.22
N ARG A 7 -11.81 0.03 0.74
CA ARG A 7 -13.13 0.52 1.15
C ARG A 7 -13.31 0.36 2.65
N ARG A 8 -14.00 1.33 3.24
CA ARG A 8 -14.46 1.23 4.61
C ARG A 8 -15.89 0.75 4.59
N THR A 9 -16.13 -0.41 5.17
CA THR A 9 -17.46 -1.01 5.22
C THR A 9 -17.94 -1.13 6.66
N ILE A 10 -19.22 -1.42 6.84
CA ILE A 10 -19.78 -1.63 8.17
C ILE A 10 -19.11 -2.82 8.89
N ASP A 11 -18.59 -3.77 8.12
CA ASP A 11 -17.93 -4.96 8.65
C ASP A 11 -16.41 -4.79 8.75
N GLY A 12 -15.89 -3.60 8.48
CA GLY A 12 -14.46 -3.30 8.56
C GLY A 12 -13.88 -2.86 7.24
N LEU A 13 -12.54 -2.84 7.19
CA LEU A 13 -11.82 -2.40 6.02
C LEU A 13 -11.63 -3.56 5.04
N VAL A 14 -11.79 -3.26 3.76
CA VAL A 14 -11.57 -4.24 2.69
C VAL A 14 -10.54 -3.67 1.73
N VAL A 15 -9.44 -4.40 1.51
CA VAL A 15 -8.41 -4.02 0.55
C VAL A 15 -8.21 -5.18 -0.42
N THR A 16 -8.29 -4.88 -1.71
CA THR A 16 -8.19 -5.90 -2.76
C THR A 16 -7.16 -5.50 -3.81
N VAL A 17 -6.65 -6.51 -4.50
CA VAL A 17 -5.88 -6.36 -5.73
C VAL A 17 -6.55 -7.24 -6.77
N ASP A 18 -7.03 -6.62 -7.87
CA ASP A 18 -7.77 -7.30 -8.93
C ASP A 18 -8.91 -8.15 -8.36
N ASP A 19 -9.68 -7.55 -7.43
CA ASP A 19 -10.85 -8.13 -6.78
C ASP A 19 -10.55 -9.28 -5.80
N LYS A 20 -9.28 -9.55 -5.51
CA LYS A 20 -8.87 -10.56 -4.53
C LYS A 20 -8.27 -9.87 -3.31
N PRO A 21 -8.44 -10.43 -2.10
CA PRO A 21 -7.86 -9.81 -0.91
C PRO A 21 -6.36 -9.61 -1.06
N LEU A 22 -5.88 -8.41 -0.69
CA LEU A 22 -4.46 -8.13 -0.64
C LEU A 22 -3.91 -8.62 0.69
N ALA A 23 -2.89 -9.48 0.65
CA ALA A 23 -2.23 -9.95 1.87
C ALA A 23 -1.44 -8.80 2.51
N GLU A 24 -1.36 -8.81 3.84
CA GLU A 24 -0.62 -7.78 4.59
C GLU A 24 0.90 -7.92 4.44
N HIS A 25 1.36 -9.08 4.01
CA HIS A 25 2.78 -9.36 3.80
C HIS A 25 3.63 -9.16 5.06
N TYR A 26 3.12 -9.59 6.21
CA TYR A 26 3.86 -9.53 7.47
C TYR A 26 5.17 -10.32 7.41
N GLU A 27 5.23 -11.33 6.56
CA GLU A 27 6.47 -12.11 6.37
C GLU A 27 7.59 -11.28 5.74
N VAL A 28 7.25 -10.21 5.02
CA VAL A 28 8.24 -9.29 4.46
C VAL A 28 8.69 -8.30 5.52
N ARG A 29 7.74 -7.64 6.15
CA ARG A 29 7.99 -6.73 7.28
C ARG A 29 6.68 -6.47 8.00
N GLN A 30 6.72 -6.50 9.31
CA GLN A 30 5.55 -6.17 10.12
C GLN A 30 5.75 -4.83 10.81
N PHE A 31 5.02 -3.80 10.35
CA PHE A 31 5.02 -2.48 10.97
C PHE A 31 3.93 -2.33 12.02
N THR A 32 2.88 -3.15 11.93
CA THR A 32 1.71 -3.07 12.80
C THR A 32 1.16 -4.48 13.04
N LYS A 33 0.37 -4.63 14.10
CA LYS A 33 -0.40 -5.86 14.36
C LYS A 33 -1.89 -5.67 14.03
N ARG A 34 -2.26 -4.50 13.51
CA ARG A 34 -3.67 -4.11 13.36
C ARG A 34 -4.18 -4.17 11.93
N GLY A 35 -3.38 -4.67 10.99
CA GLY A 35 -3.77 -4.73 9.58
C GLY A 35 -3.59 -3.39 8.88
N PHE A 36 -4.35 -3.18 7.80
CA PHE A 36 -4.21 -2.00 6.97
C PHE A 36 -4.99 -0.81 7.51
N GLU A 37 -4.50 0.38 7.22
CA GLU A 37 -5.22 1.63 7.37
C GLU A 37 -4.75 2.62 6.32
N TRP A 38 -5.40 3.78 6.26
CA TRP A 38 -5.06 4.86 5.36
C TRP A 38 -5.67 6.16 5.86
N THR A 39 -5.44 7.27 5.16
CA THR A 39 -5.91 8.63 5.46
C THR A 39 -5.06 9.38 6.49
N TYR A 40 -4.05 8.75 7.08
CA TYR A 40 -3.18 9.39 8.08
C TYR A 40 -1.79 8.73 8.04
N ASN A 41 -0.80 9.39 8.65
CA ASN A 41 0.56 8.83 8.81
C ASN A 41 0.57 7.86 9.98
N GLY A 42 1.09 6.66 9.78
CA GLY A 42 1.19 5.70 10.86
C GLY A 42 1.69 4.34 10.40
N THR A 43 1.79 3.41 11.34
CA THR A 43 2.34 2.07 11.06
C THR A 43 1.37 1.19 10.28
N SER A 44 0.07 1.32 10.51
CA SER A 44 -0.92 0.57 9.72
C SER A 44 -0.99 1.09 8.28
N PRO A 45 -1.01 2.41 8.02
CA PRO A 45 -0.84 2.89 6.64
C PRO A 45 0.49 2.48 6.01
N GLN A 46 1.57 2.40 6.78
CA GLN A 46 2.85 1.94 6.25
C GLN A 46 2.80 0.46 5.87
N GLN A 47 2.05 -0.34 6.61
CA GLN A 47 1.84 -1.75 6.25
C GLN A 47 1.12 -1.87 4.91
N LEU A 48 0.13 -1.02 4.68
CA LEU A 48 -0.56 -0.99 3.38
C LEU A 48 0.40 -0.59 2.26
N ALA A 49 1.22 0.43 2.49
CA ALA A 49 2.24 0.85 1.52
C ALA A 49 3.16 -0.32 1.18
N LEU A 50 3.67 -1.02 2.19
CA LEU A 50 4.53 -2.18 1.98
C LEU A 50 3.84 -3.25 1.16
N ALA A 51 2.61 -3.57 1.48
CA ALA A 51 1.87 -4.64 0.81
C ALA A 51 1.65 -4.33 -0.67
N ILE A 52 1.25 -3.10 -0.99
CA ILE A 52 1.06 -2.67 -2.38
C ILE A 52 2.39 -2.73 -3.13
N LEU A 53 3.45 -2.18 -2.54
CA LEU A 53 4.76 -2.13 -3.19
C LEU A 53 5.33 -3.53 -3.39
N PHE A 54 5.20 -4.40 -2.40
CA PHE A 54 5.70 -5.77 -2.54
C PHE A 54 4.91 -6.56 -3.57
N ASP A 55 3.59 -6.44 -3.56
CA ASP A 55 2.75 -7.11 -4.55
C ASP A 55 3.11 -6.66 -5.96
N HIS A 56 3.40 -5.37 -6.13
CA HIS A 56 3.73 -4.80 -7.43
C HIS A 56 5.14 -5.15 -7.88
N LEU A 57 6.12 -5.04 -6.99
CA LEU A 57 7.53 -5.19 -7.33
C LEU A 57 8.04 -6.63 -7.22
N GLY A 58 7.52 -7.41 -6.28
CA GLY A 58 8.09 -8.70 -5.94
C GLY A 58 9.48 -8.59 -5.33
N ASP A 59 9.90 -7.38 -4.93
CA ASP A 59 11.23 -7.09 -4.40
C ASP A 59 11.09 -6.62 -2.95
N ARG A 60 11.54 -7.47 -2.05
CA ARG A 60 11.43 -7.25 -0.62
C ARG A 60 12.16 -5.98 -0.16
N GLN A 61 13.40 -5.81 -0.60
CA GLN A 61 14.23 -4.70 -0.17
C GLN A 61 13.67 -3.36 -0.64
N ARG A 62 13.25 -3.29 -1.89
CA ARG A 62 12.67 -2.06 -2.44
C ARG A 62 11.33 -1.73 -1.80
N ALA A 63 10.50 -2.74 -1.56
CA ALA A 63 9.21 -2.53 -0.90
C ALA A 63 9.41 -1.92 0.49
N ILE A 64 10.34 -2.45 1.26
CA ILE A 64 10.66 -1.93 2.59
C ILE A 64 11.22 -0.51 2.48
N ALA A 65 12.18 -0.31 1.57
CA ALA A 65 12.88 0.97 1.43
C ALA A 65 11.92 2.12 1.07
N PHE A 66 10.92 1.86 0.22
CA PHE A 66 9.98 2.89 -0.22
C PHE A 66 8.72 3.00 0.64
N SER A 67 8.52 2.08 1.60
CA SER A 67 7.25 2.00 2.33
C SER A 67 6.91 3.28 3.10
N ALA A 68 7.89 3.88 3.78
CA ALA A 68 7.64 5.10 4.57
C ALA A 68 7.29 6.28 3.66
N ALA A 69 8.05 6.48 2.59
CA ALA A 69 7.80 7.59 1.67
C ALA A 69 6.47 7.42 0.93
N TYR A 70 6.19 6.21 0.45
CA TYR A 70 4.93 5.93 -0.23
C TYR A 70 3.74 6.12 0.72
N MET A 71 3.89 5.71 1.97
CA MET A 71 2.86 5.94 2.98
C MET A 71 2.57 7.43 3.16
N LYS A 72 3.61 8.25 3.32
CA LYS A 72 3.43 9.69 3.52
C LYS A 72 2.85 10.40 2.31
N ASP A 73 3.34 10.04 1.12
CA ASP A 73 3.01 10.76 -0.10
C ASP A 73 1.69 10.31 -0.72
N VAL A 74 1.31 9.05 -0.53
CA VAL A 74 0.14 8.48 -1.19
C VAL A 74 -0.90 7.97 -0.19
N ILE A 75 -0.53 7.01 0.65
CA ILE A 75 -1.50 6.30 1.50
C ILE A 75 -2.17 7.25 2.50
N ALA A 76 -1.40 8.13 3.12
CA ALA A 76 -1.92 9.06 4.12
C ALA A 76 -2.89 10.08 3.52
N ASN A 77 -2.86 10.27 2.22
CA ASN A 77 -3.68 11.24 1.50
C ASN A 77 -4.87 10.61 0.76
N LEU A 78 -5.09 9.31 0.93
CA LEU A 78 -6.21 8.63 0.30
C LEU A 78 -7.52 8.97 1.01
N ASP A 79 -8.62 8.94 0.25
CA ASP A 79 -9.96 9.07 0.80
C ASP A 79 -10.41 7.77 1.46
N ASN A 80 -11.61 7.77 2.04
CA ASN A 80 -12.16 6.58 2.70
C ASN A 80 -12.25 5.38 1.75
N ASP A 81 -12.69 5.61 0.52
CA ASP A 81 -12.66 4.63 -0.55
C ASP A 81 -11.67 5.13 -1.60
N TRP A 82 -10.84 4.22 -2.12
CA TRP A 82 -9.79 4.63 -3.04
C TRP A 82 -9.47 3.53 -4.05
N THR A 83 -8.90 3.95 -5.16
CA THR A 83 -8.40 3.07 -6.21
C THR A 83 -7.01 3.55 -6.63
N LEU A 84 -6.06 2.62 -6.70
CA LEU A 84 -4.71 2.86 -7.22
C LEU A 84 -4.41 1.81 -8.28
N THR A 85 -3.78 2.23 -9.36
CA THR A 85 -3.38 1.29 -10.42
C THR A 85 -1.89 1.01 -10.33
N SER A 86 -1.46 -0.12 -10.90
CA SER A 86 -0.03 -0.44 -10.98
C SER A 86 0.73 0.62 -11.78
N ASP A 87 0.08 1.25 -12.77
CA ASP A 87 0.71 2.34 -13.54
C ASP A 87 0.99 3.55 -12.65
N GLU A 88 0.08 3.87 -11.74
CA GLU A 88 0.29 4.96 -10.77
C GLU A 88 1.42 4.62 -9.79
N VAL A 89 1.48 3.36 -9.34
CA VAL A 89 2.58 2.90 -8.49
C VAL A 89 3.91 3.03 -9.22
N ASP A 90 3.97 2.57 -10.48
CA ASP A 90 5.17 2.70 -11.30
C ASP A 90 5.60 4.15 -11.47
N ALA A 91 4.65 5.03 -11.75
CA ALA A 91 4.94 6.46 -11.93
C ALA A 91 5.58 7.05 -10.66
N TYR A 92 5.04 6.71 -9.49
CA TYR A 92 5.61 7.15 -8.22
C TYR A 92 7.04 6.64 -8.06
N LEU A 93 7.25 5.34 -8.29
CA LEU A 93 8.56 4.73 -8.12
C LEU A 93 9.60 5.31 -9.07
N GLN A 94 9.22 5.52 -10.33
CA GLN A 94 10.13 6.12 -11.31
C GLN A 94 10.55 7.52 -10.91
N LYS A 95 9.62 8.30 -10.40
CA LYS A 95 9.90 9.66 -9.96
C LYS A 95 10.86 9.70 -8.76
N HIS A 96 10.76 8.75 -7.86
CA HIS A 96 11.53 8.74 -6.60
C HIS A 96 12.77 7.85 -6.62
N ASP A 97 12.89 6.97 -7.62
CA ASP A 97 14.00 6.00 -7.71
C ASP A 97 15.24 6.60 -8.39
N ARG A 98 15.18 7.82 -8.83
CA ARG A 98 16.27 8.50 -9.57
C ARG A 98 17.21 9.29 -8.71
N GLN A 99 17.22 9.03 -7.46
CA GLN A 99 18.00 9.87 -6.54
C GLN A 99 19.36 9.30 -6.27
#